data_b716799c36a56735488a481f7ea46656
#
_entry.id   b716799c36a56735488a481f7ea46656
#
_cell.length_a   1.000
_cell.length_b   1.000
_cell.length_c   1.000
_cell.angle_alpha   90.00
_cell.angle_beta   90.00
_cell.angle_gamma   90.00
#
_symmetry.space_group_name_H-M   'P 1'
#
loop_
_entity.id
_entity.type
_entity.pdbx_description
1 polymer ?
#
loop_
_entity_poly.entity_id
_entity_poly.type
_entity_poly.pdbx_seq_one_letter_code
_entity_poly.pdbx_strand_id
1 'polypeptide(L)'
;MEKNKPIKRHQALQPLSRQHHFGLLFSWKLRKGLNKNVATERLQKYATWFFEEEIKPHFEAEEKYVFTVLEENNELIQRALKEHRRLERLFKENENPKKSLSQLEEELDAHIRFEERILFNEIQKVATASQLEKISEIHAEKELQLEYHDPFWEN
;
A
#
# COMPACT_ATOMS: atom_id res chain seq x y z
N MET A 1 -8.86 -30.14 -4.09
CA MET A 1 -9.56 -28.88 -3.90
C MET A 1 -8.69 -27.71 -4.29
N GLU A 2 -9.27 -26.84 -5.06
CA GLU A 2 -8.52 -25.72 -5.66
C GLU A 2 -8.54 -24.43 -4.84
N LYS A 3 -8.93 -24.48 -3.57
CA LYS A 3 -9.14 -23.28 -2.76
C LYS A 3 -7.92 -22.40 -2.59
N ASN A 4 -6.73 -22.89 -2.80
CA ASN A 4 -5.51 -22.09 -2.65
C ASN A 4 -4.89 -21.66 -3.96
N LYS A 5 -5.60 -21.85 -5.06
CA LYS A 5 -5.11 -21.46 -6.37
C LYS A 5 -5.17 -19.93 -6.49
N PRO A 6 -4.05 -19.25 -6.75
CA PRO A 6 -4.06 -17.81 -6.87
C PRO A 6 -4.90 -17.36 -8.06
N ILE A 7 -5.67 -16.30 -7.85
CA ILE A 7 -6.45 -15.69 -8.92
C ILE A 7 -5.51 -14.76 -9.68
N LYS A 8 -5.48 -14.91 -11.00
CA LYS A 8 -4.66 -14.05 -11.84
C LYS A 8 -5.14 -12.59 -11.73
N ARG A 9 -4.21 -11.68 -11.48
CA ARG A 9 -4.55 -10.27 -11.34
C ARG A 9 -4.96 -9.67 -12.66
N HIS A 10 -6.15 -9.06 -12.70
CA HIS A 10 -6.65 -8.38 -13.89
C HIS A 10 -5.69 -7.26 -14.28
N GLN A 11 -5.53 -7.07 -15.58
CA GLN A 11 -4.61 -6.08 -16.15
C GLN A 11 -4.83 -4.67 -15.58
N ALA A 12 -6.09 -4.28 -15.38
CA ALA A 12 -6.43 -2.97 -14.84
C ALA A 12 -5.88 -2.75 -13.42
N LEU A 13 -5.76 -3.80 -12.63
CA LEU A 13 -5.27 -3.73 -11.25
C LEU A 13 -3.77 -3.98 -11.11
N GLN A 14 -3.10 -4.41 -12.16
CA GLN A 14 -1.67 -4.70 -12.12
C GLN A 14 -0.81 -3.51 -11.68
N PRO A 15 -1.08 -2.26 -12.12
CA PRO A 15 -0.31 -1.11 -11.62
C PRO A 15 -0.40 -0.95 -10.11
N LEU A 16 -1.58 -1.18 -9.53
CA LEU A 16 -1.76 -1.12 -8.07
C LEU A 16 -0.98 -2.24 -7.38
N SER A 17 -0.98 -3.45 -7.95
CA SER A 17 -0.20 -4.56 -7.41
C SER A 17 1.30 -4.29 -7.48
N ARG A 18 1.78 -3.62 -8.53
CA ARG A 18 3.19 -3.18 -8.59
C ARG A 18 3.50 -2.17 -7.49
N GLN A 19 2.58 -1.23 -7.24
CA GLN A 19 2.74 -0.27 -6.14
C GLN A 19 2.78 -0.99 -4.79
N HIS A 20 2.00 -2.06 -4.63
CA HIS A 20 2.04 -2.90 -3.44
C HIS A 20 3.41 -3.54 -3.25
N HIS A 21 4.04 -3.97 -4.34
CA HIS A 21 5.40 -4.51 -4.26
C HIS A 21 6.36 -3.48 -3.67
N PHE A 22 6.24 -2.21 -4.08
CA PHE A 22 7.08 -1.14 -3.53
C PHE A 22 6.76 -0.86 -2.07
N GLY A 23 5.50 -1.00 -1.68
CA GLY A 23 5.11 -0.90 -0.28
C GLY A 23 5.72 -1.98 0.59
N LEU A 24 5.74 -3.22 0.08
CA LEU A 24 6.40 -4.32 0.78
C LEU A 24 7.90 -4.09 0.89
N LEU A 25 8.52 -3.56 -0.15
CA LEU A 25 9.93 -3.22 -0.16
C LEU A 25 10.23 -2.09 0.83
N PHE A 26 9.35 -1.07 0.90
CA PHE A 26 9.44 -0.01 1.90
C PHE A 26 9.46 -0.60 3.32
N SER A 27 8.51 -1.48 3.61
CA SER A 27 8.44 -2.14 4.92
C SER A 27 9.72 -2.89 5.25
N TRP A 28 10.26 -3.61 4.27
CA TRP A 28 11.51 -4.34 4.44
C TRP A 28 12.69 -3.39 4.72
N LYS A 29 12.79 -2.30 3.96
CA LYS A 29 13.86 -1.31 4.14
C LYS A 29 13.77 -0.65 5.52
N LEU A 30 12.55 -0.32 5.93
CA LEU A 30 12.32 0.29 7.23
C LEU A 30 12.69 -0.65 8.36
N ARG A 31 12.31 -1.92 8.27
CA ARG A 31 12.67 -2.95 9.24
C ARG A 31 14.18 -3.11 9.33
N LYS A 32 14.85 -3.13 8.17
CA LYS A 32 16.30 -3.24 8.13
C LYS A 32 16.97 -2.04 8.80
N GLY A 33 16.47 -0.83 8.54
CA GLY A 33 16.99 0.37 9.19
C GLY A 33 16.82 0.34 10.70
N LEU A 34 15.65 -0.11 11.17
CA LEU A 34 15.39 -0.25 12.60
C LEU A 34 16.36 -1.27 13.24
N ASN A 35 16.56 -2.40 12.59
CA ASN A 35 17.45 -3.46 13.10
C ASN A 35 18.92 -3.04 13.12
N LYS A 36 19.32 -2.15 12.22
CA LYS A 36 20.68 -1.64 12.15
C LYS A 36 20.88 -0.40 13.03
N ASN A 37 19.87 0.00 13.76
CA ASN A 37 19.89 1.20 14.62
C ASN A 37 20.21 2.48 13.85
N VAL A 38 19.71 2.57 12.63
CA VAL A 38 19.80 3.81 11.84
C VAL A 38 19.05 4.91 12.61
N ALA A 39 19.58 6.13 12.56
CA ALA A 39 18.97 7.25 13.28
C ALA A 39 17.49 7.40 12.92
N THR A 40 16.65 7.54 13.95
CA THR A 40 15.20 7.63 13.78
C THR A 40 14.81 8.73 12.81
N GLU A 41 15.50 9.87 12.85
CA GLU A 41 15.22 11.00 11.95
C GLU A 41 15.39 10.62 10.48
N ARG A 42 16.39 9.80 10.17
CA ARG A 42 16.60 9.34 8.79
C ARG A 42 15.45 8.43 8.34
N LEU A 43 15.00 7.56 9.24
CA LEU A 43 13.90 6.66 8.95
C LEU A 43 12.59 7.44 8.79
N GLN A 44 12.36 8.46 9.63
CA GLN A 44 11.18 9.32 9.52
C GLN A 44 11.15 10.09 8.20
N LYS A 45 12.29 10.62 7.79
CA LYS A 45 12.37 11.34 6.51
C LYS A 45 12.01 10.43 5.34
N TYR A 46 12.52 9.20 5.37
CA TYR A 46 12.20 8.23 4.36
C TYR A 46 10.71 7.90 4.35
N ALA A 47 10.14 7.66 5.53
CA ALA A 47 8.72 7.34 5.65
C ALA A 47 7.83 8.49 5.14
N THR A 48 8.16 9.73 5.52
CA THR A 48 7.43 10.91 5.07
C THR A 48 7.49 11.05 3.55
N TRP A 49 8.66 10.87 2.97
CA TRP A 49 8.85 10.92 1.52
C TRP A 49 8.01 9.85 0.83
N PHE A 50 8.09 8.62 1.33
CA PHE A 50 7.35 7.50 0.72
C PHE A 50 5.84 7.71 0.84
N PHE A 51 5.37 8.24 1.97
CA PHE A 51 3.97 8.55 2.16
C PHE A 51 3.49 9.56 1.12
N GLU A 52 4.18 10.68 0.99
CA GLU A 52 3.76 11.75 0.08
C GLU A 52 3.85 11.33 -1.39
N GLU A 53 4.90 10.62 -1.77
CA GLU A 53 5.14 10.28 -3.17
C GLU A 53 4.38 9.03 -3.63
N GLU A 54 4.21 8.06 -2.75
CA GLU A 54 3.66 6.75 -3.13
C GLU A 54 2.36 6.37 -2.42
N ILE A 55 2.33 6.44 -1.11
CA ILE A 55 1.19 5.92 -0.32
C ILE A 55 -0.05 6.79 -0.47
N LYS A 56 0.09 8.09 -0.29
CA LYS A 56 -1.04 9.01 -0.34
C LYS A 56 -1.78 8.95 -1.68
N PRO A 57 -1.09 9.08 -2.83
CA PRO A 57 -1.78 8.94 -4.11
C PRO A 57 -2.35 7.55 -4.34
N HIS A 58 -1.68 6.50 -3.86
CA HIS A 58 -2.15 5.13 -3.98
C HIS A 58 -3.47 4.93 -3.19
N PHE A 59 -3.50 5.38 -1.93
CA PHE A 59 -4.71 5.29 -1.09
C PHE A 59 -5.85 6.09 -1.70
N GLU A 60 -5.56 7.30 -2.20
CA GLU A 60 -6.60 8.13 -2.82
C GLU A 60 -7.19 7.46 -4.06
N ALA A 61 -6.35 6.86 -4.89
CA ALA A 61 -6.81 6.13 -6.08
C ALA A 61 -7.66 4.92 -5.70
N GLU A 62 -7.24 4.16 -4.70
CA GLU A 62 -8.00 3.01 -4.24
C GLU A 62 -9.36 3.42 -3.71
N GLU A 63 -9.40 4.42 -2.84
CA GLU A 63 -10.65 4.85 -2.20
C GLU A 63 -11.63 5.45 -3.21
N LYS A 64 -11.13 6.16 -4.20
CA LYS A 64 -11.97 6.84 -5.18
C LYS A 64 -12.48 5.92 -6.30
N TYR A 65 -11.64 5.01 -6.76
CA TYR A 65 -11.93 4.24 -7.98
C TYR A 65 -12.03 2.73 -7.79
N VAL A 66 -11.30 2.17 -6.84
CA VAL A 66 -11.22 0.72 -6.67
C VAL A 66 -12.22 0.24 -5.64
N PHE A 67 -12.24 0.85 -4.47
CA PHE A 67 -13.14 0.43 -3.38
C PHE A 67 -14.60 0.66 -3.72
N THR A 68 -14.90 1.61 -4.60
CA THR A 68 -16.27 1.90 -5.01
C THR A 68 -16.87 0.83 -5.93
N VAL A 69 -16.10 -0.15 -6.34
CA VAL A 69 -16.61 -1.32 -7.08
C VAL A 69 -17.52 -2.16 -6.17
N LEU A 70 -17.18 -2.24 -4.89
CA LEU A 70 -18.01 -2.93 -3.91
C LEU A 70 -18.90 -1.92 -3.19
N GLU A 71 -19.94 -2.42 -2.51
CA GLU A 71 -20.85 -1.57 -1.75
C GLU A 71 -20.13 -0.90 -0.59
N GLU A 72 -20.53 0.32 -0.27
CA GLU A 72 -19.94 1.13 0.79
C GLU A 72 -19.95 0.43 2.14
N ASN A 73 -20.99 -0.32 2.44
CA ASN A 73 -21.13 -1.05 3.71
C ASN A 73 -20.48 -2.44 3.68
N ASN A 74 -19.79 -2.80 2.60
CA ASN A 74 -19.08 -4.06 2.52
C ASN A 74 -18.01 -4.13 3.62
N GLU A 75 -17.95 -5.24 4.35
CA GLU A 75 -17.03 -5.41 5.46
C GLU A 75 -15.56 -5.29 5.06
N LEU A 76 -15.22 -5.78 3.87
CA LEU A 76 -13.84 -5.70 3.37
C LEU A 76 -13.45 -4.26 3.09
N ILE A 77 -14.38 -3.48 2.54
CA ILE A 77 -14.16 -2.06 2.28
C ILE A 77 -14.00 -1.29 3.59
N GLN A 78 -14.86 -1.56 4.57
CA GLN A 78 -14.77 -0.92 5.87
C GLN A 78 -13.42 -1.21 6.54
N ARG A 79 -12.96 -2.46 6.45
CA ARG A 79 -11.65 -2.85 6.95
C ARG A 79 -10.52 -2.09 6.25
N ALA A 80 -10.57 -2.03 4.93
CA ALA A 80 -9.54 -1.36 4.13
C ALA A 80 -9.44 0.11 4.49
N LEU A 81 -10.59 0.80 4.59
CA LEU A 81 -10.62 2.22 4.96
C LEU A 81 -10.08 2.47 6.36
N LYS A 82 -10.44 1.61 7.29
CA LYS A 82 -9.95 1.69 8.67
C LYS A 82 -8.43 1.52 8.73
N GLU A 83 -7.93 0.56 7.97
CA GLU A 83 -6.49 0.31 7.89
C GLU A 83 -5.76 1.48 7.24
N HIS A 84 -6.34 2.10 6.19
CA HIS A 84 -5.77 3.31 5.59
C HIS A 84 -5.63 4.44 6.61
N ARG A 85 -6.69 4.71 7.39
CA ARG A 85 -6.66 5.78 8.41
C ARG A 85 -5.62 5.48 9.49
N ARG A 86 -5.53 4.22 9.90
CA ARG A 86 -4.54 3.78 10.88
C ARG A 86 -3.11 3.99 10.37
N LEU A 87 -2.84 3.56 9.14
CA LEU A 87 -1.52 3.70 8.53
C LEU A 87 -1.14 5.18 8.37
N GLU A 88 -2.09 6.01 7.96
CA GLU A 88 -1.85 7.46 7.85
C GLU A 88 -1.39 8.04 9.19
N ARG A 89 -2.04 7.62 10.27
CA ARG A 89 -1.65 8.08 11.60
C ARG A 89 -0.23 7.65 11.96
N LEU A 90 0.13 6.40 11.64
CA LEU A 90 1.47 5.89 11.91
C LEU A 90 2.55 6.64 11.14
N PHE A 91 2.27 7.02 9.90
CA PHE A 91 3.20 7.82 9.10
C PHE A 91 3.43 9.21 9.71
N LYS A 92 2.42 9.75 10.38
CA LYS A 92 2.45 11.13 10.89
C LYS A 92 2.81 11.25 12.37
N GLU A 93 2.97 10.14 13.07
CA GLU A 93 3.22 10.12 14.52
C GLU A 93 4.59 10.70 14.86
N ASN A 94 4.62 11.62 15.82
CA ASN A 94 5.84 12.30 16.25
C ASN A 94 6.21 12.10 17.72
N GLU A 95 5.29 11.57 18.53
CA GLU A 95 5.54 11.41 19.97
C GLU A 95 6.49 10.28 20.29
N ASN A 96 6.32 9.15 19.60
CA ASN A 96 7.20 8.00 19.79
C ASN A 96 7.51 7.40 18.41
N PRO A 97 8.33 8.12 17.62
CA PRO A 97 8.51 7.76 16.21
C PRO A 97 9.11 6.38 15.99
N LYS A 98 10.02 5.93 16.83
CA LYS A 98 10.64 4.61 16.66
C LYS A 98 9.60 3.50 16.80
N LYS A 99 8.73 3.61 17.80
CA LYS A 99 7.63 2.66 18.01
C LYS A 99 6.66 2.68 16.84
N SER A 100 6.29 3.88 16.40
CA SER A 100 5.35 4.05 15.28
C SER A 100 5.91 3.50 13.98
N LEU A 101 7.19 3.70 13.73
CA LEU A 101 7.86 3.16 12.54
C LEU A 101 7.88 1.63 12.57
N SER A 102 8.11 1.04 13.75
CA SER A 102 8.08 -0.41 13.92
C SER A 102 6.68 -0.98 13.65
N GLN A 103 5.65 -0.32 14.16
CA GLN A 103 4.27 -0.71 13.90
C GLN A 103 3.91 -0.50 12.43
N LEU A 104 4.40 0.58 11.84
CA LEU A 104 4.12 0.91 10.44
C LEU A 104 4.61 -0.19 9.50
N GLU A 105 5.84 -0.66 9.67
CA GLU A 105 6.39 -1.66 8.76
C GLU A 105 5.63 -2.99 8.85
N GLU A 106 5.16 -3.36 10.03
CA GLU A 106 4.38 -4.58 10.23
C GLU A 106 2.96 -4.42 9.67
N GLU A 107 2.30 -3.30 9.99
CA GLU A 107 0.90 -3.09 9.63
C GLU A 107 0.73 -2.80 8.14
N LEU A 108 1.68 -2.11 7.52
CA LEU A 108 1.62 -1.87 6.08
C LEU A 108 1.78 -3.18 5.30
N ASP A 109 2.73 -4.02 5.71
CA ASP A 109 2.94 -5.33 5.11
C ASP A 109 1.64 -6.16 5.19
N ALA A 110 1.04 -6.22 6.38
CA ALA A 110 -0.20 -6.98 6.59
C ALA A 110 -1.36 -6.43 5.76
N HIS A 111 -1.48 -5.11 5.69
CA HIS A 111 -2.53 -4.45 4.90
C HIS A 111 -2.41 -4.77 3.41
N ILE A 112 -1.20 -4.68 2.87
CA ILE A 112 -0.95 -4.99 1.46
C ILE A 112 -1.34 -6.44 1.15
N ARG A 113 -0.96 -7.37 2.03
CA ARG A 113 -1.29 -8.79 1.83
C ARG A 113 -2.79 -9.03 1.90
N PHE A 114 -3.50 -8.33 2.78
CA PHE A 114 -4.95 -8.37 2.83
C PHE A 114 -5.56 -7.92 1.50
N GLU A 115 -5.10 -6.80 0.96
CA GLU A 115 -5.63 -6.30 -0.31
C GLU A 115 -5.34 -7.26 -1.46
N GLU A 116 -4.12 -7.77 -1.54
CA GLU A 116 -3.74 -8.67 -2.64
C GLU A 116 -4.41 -10.04 -2.58
N ARG A 117 -4.55 -10.59 -1.39
CA ARG A 117 -5.06 -11.95 -1.22
C ARG A 117 -6.57 -12.04 -1.09
N ILE A 118 -7.21 -10.99 -0.61
CA ILE A 118 -8.64 -11.02 -0.30
C ILE A 118 -9.40 -9.94 -1.08
N LEU A 119 -9.10 -8.68 -0.82
CA LEU A 119 -9.91 -7.56 -1.32
C LEU A 119 -9.91 -7.46 -2.85
N PHE A 120 -8.73 -7.48 -3.46
CA PHE A 120 -8.64 -7.35 -4.92
C PHE A 120 -9.28 -8.53 -5.65
N ASN A 121 -9.22 -9.73 -5.07
CA ASN A 121 -9.89 -10.89 -5.64
C ASN A 121 -11.40 -10.69 -5.67
N GLU A 122 -11.97 -10.16 -4.59
CA GLU A 122 -13.41 -9.87 -4.53
C GLU A 122 -13.80 -8.78 -5.52
N ILE A 123 -12.99 -7.74 -5.62
CA ILE A 123 -13.23 -6.65 -6.57
C ILE A 123 -13.21 -7.17 -8.00
N GLN A 124 -12.23 -7.99 -8.37
CA GLN A 124 -12.13 -8.56 -9.72
C GLN A 124 -13.35 -9.39 -10.11
N LYS A 125 -13.92 -10.11 -9.14
CA LYS A 125 -15.07 -10.98 -9.41
C LYS A 125 -16.31 -10.20 -9.83
N VAL A 126 -16.49 -8.99 -9.33
CA VAL A 126 -17.74 -8.24 -9.54
C VAL A 126 -17.57 -6.97 -10.36
N ALA A 127 -16.35 -6.51 -10.60
CA ALA A 127 -16.11 -5.28 -11.37
C ALA A 127 -16.60 -5.42 -12.80
N THR A 128 -17.29 -4.37 -13.28
CA THR A 128 -17.72 -4.30 -14.68
C THR A 128 -16.53 -3.91 -15.56
N ALA A 129 -16.65 -4.19 -16.87
CA ALA A 129 -15.63 -3.79 -17.84
C ALA A 129 -15.40 -2.27 -17.79
N SER A 130 -16.45 -1.49 -17.63
CA SER A 130 -16.39 -0.03 -17.53
C SER A 130 -15.59 0.42 -16.29
N GLN A 131 -15.83 -0.22 -15.15
CA GLN A 131 -15.10 0.08 -13.92
C GLN A 131 -13.62 -0.23 -14.05
N LEU A 132 -13.29 -1.39 -14.63
CA LEU A 132 -11.90 -1.79 -14.83
C LEU A 132 -11.19 -0.86 -15.81
N GLU A 133 -11.85 -0.45 -16.86
CA GLU A 133 -11.28 0.49 -17.81
C GLU A 133 -10.94 1.82 -17.15
N LYS A 134 -11.85 2.33 -16.31
CA LYS A 134 -11.64 3.57 -15.58
C LYS A 134 -10.44 3.49 -14.63
N ILE A 135 -10.29 2.38 -13.93
CA ILE A 135 -9.15 2.13 -13.06
C ILE A 135 -7.86 2.12 -13.88
N SER A 136 -7.88 1.46 -15.02
CA SER A 136 -6.74 1.37 -15.93
C SER A 136 -6.26 2.75 -16.39
N GLU A 137 -7.20 3.64 -16.76
CA GLU A 137 -6.90 4.99 -17.23
C GLU A 137 -6.14 5.83 -16.20
N ILE A 138 -6.48 5.68 -14.92
CA ILE A 138 -5.88 6.48 -13.84
C ILE A 138 -4.40 6.19 -13.68
N HIS A 139 -3.98 4.97 -13.96
CA HIS A 139 -2.61 4.54 -13.71
C HIS A 139 -1.72 4.53 -14.95
N ALA A 140 -2.28 4.89 -16.11
CA ALA A 140 -1.54 4.85 -17.37
C ALA A 140 -0.34 5.79 -17.43
N GLU A 141 -0.33 6.85 -16.64
CA GLU A 141 0.72 7.87 -16.67
C GLU A 141 1.75 7.79 -15.55
N LYS A 142 1.57 6.89 -14.58
CA LYS A 142 2.45 6.86 -13.41
C LYS A 142 3.35 5.62 -13.40
N GLU A 143 4.41 5.67 -14.20
CA GLU A 143 5.41 4.61 -14.15
C GLU A 143 6.75 5.04 -13.56
N LEU A 144 6.87 6.30 -13.17
CA LEU A 144 8.13 6.80 -12.63
C LEU A 144 8.31 6.43 -11.17
N GLN A 145 9.28 5.57 -10.93
CA GLN A 145 9.74 5.28 -9.58
C GLN A 145 10.81 6.27 -9.21
N LEU A 146 10.55 7.00 -8.14
CA LEU A 146 11.55 7.92 -7.63
C LEU A 146 12.50 7.16 -6.72
N GLU A 147 13.78 7.27 -6.97
CA GLU A 147 14.78 6.69 -6.10
C GLU A 147 14.99 7.63 -4.92
N TYR A 148 15.09 7.05 -3.73
CA TYR A 148 15.34 7.83 -2.54
C TYR A 148 16.83 8.11 -2.39
N HIS A 149 17.19 9.36 -2.11
CA HIS A 149 18.55 9.84 -2.07
C HIS A 149 19.44 9.32 -0.94
N ASP A 150 18.85 8.75 0.11
CA ASP A 150 19.57 8.26 1.30
C ASP A 150 19.32 6.76 1.49
N PRO A 151 20.10 5.89 0.84
CA PRO A 151 19.88 4.44 0.92
C PRO A 151 20.42 3.84 2.22
N PHE A 152 19.83 4.23 3.36
CA PHE A 152 20.24 3.79 4.69
C PHE A 152 20.19 2.26 4.90
N TRP A 153 19.44 1.55 4.05
CA TRP A 153 19.30 0.09 4.12
C TRP A 153 20.48 -0.64 3.49
N GLU A 154 21.30 0.04 2.76
CA GLU A 154 22.54 -0.50 2.19
C GLU A 154 23.66 -0.38 3.22
N ASN A 155 24.69 -1.18 3.06
CA ASN A 155 25.83 -1.16 3.98
C ASN A 155 26.81 -0.01 3.73
#